data_99c8778ac76921185daebf01507e73d4
#
_entry.id   99c8778ac76921185daebf01507e73d4
#
_cell.length_a   1.000
_cell.length_b   1.000
_cell.length_c   1.000
_cell.angle_alpha   90.00
_cell.angle_beta   90.00
_cell.angle_gamma   90.00
#
_symmetry.space_group_name_H-M   'P 1'
#
loop_
_entity.id
_entity.type
_entity.pdbx_description
1 polymer ?
#
loop_
_entity_poly.entity_id
_entity_poly.type
_entity_poly.pdbx_seq_one_letter_code
_entity_poly.pdbx_strand_id
1 'polypeptide(L)'
;MLTKNFAKPVLETVLLLAVAVAGAFAQTVSAPTAQELAAITERGILLNEYDRAAWHASDAVQTANPKTVEGQHYIAKKENGKWNVVFGKLTPDRNLFEIHYEAAQQAKPQEFSVSEEFAQRADAGFYLFAARAIEVAQHDFQGVNRPYNMAVLPAPQDQLYVYVYPAQTKPRIYPVGGDVRYLISADGNKIVERRQMHKSIIEPPPLDKGKKLAAGFHTHVLSDLPEDTDVFHVLTQDPRVPEMVGTAHFMYKVLTDGSITIEKTRK
;
A
#
# COMPACT_ATOMS: atom_id res chain seq x y z
N MET A 1 27.72 -80.52 -49.82
CA MET A 1 26.67 -79.70 -49.24
C MET A 1 27.33 -78.51 -48.55
N LEU A 2 27.30 -77.34 -49.20
CA LEU A 2 28.00 -76.12 -48.75
C LEU A 2 27.16 -75.32 -47.87
N THR A 3 27.59 -75.07 -46.63
CA THR A 3 26.94 -74.14 -45.73
C THR A 3 27.65 -72.79 -45.77
N LYS A 4 27.00 -71.77 -46.28
CA LYS A 4 27.48 -70.38 -46.33
C LYS A 4 27.29 -69.73 -44.98
N ASN A 5 28.40 -69.30 -44.35
CA ASN A 5 28.35 -68.42 -43.19
C ASN A 5 28.16 -66.95 -43.64
N PHE A 6 27.06 -66.31 -43.21
CA PHE A 6 26.87 -64.89 -43.37
C PHE A 6 27.38 -64.17 -42.11
N ALA A 7 28.42 -63.36 -42.27
CA ALA A 7 28.86 -62.41 -41.24
C ALA A 7 27.97 -61.21 -41.25
N LYS A 8 27.47 -60.82 -40.06
CA LYS A 8 26.71 -59.56 -39.83
C LYS A 8 27.71 -58.45 -39.58
N PRO A 9 27.51 -57.25 -40.16
CA PRO A 9 28.33 -56.10 -39.82
C PRO A 9 27.85 -55.50 -38.46
N VAL A 10 28.82 -55.27 -37.58
CA VAL A 10 28.63 -54.54 -36.32
C VAL A 10 28.62 -53.05 -36.67
N LEU A 11 27.47 -52.39 -36.46
CA LEU A 11 27.35 -50.97 -36.64
C LEU A 11 27.74 -50.29 -35.32
N GLU A 12 28.94 -49.72 -35.23
CA GLU A 12 29.37 -48.92 -34.11
C GLU A 12 28.67 -47.56 -34.16
N THR A 13 27.72 -47.35 -33.26
CA THR A 13 27.06 -46.05 -33.09
C THR A 13 27.91 -45.18 -32.17
N VAL A 14 28.66 -44.25 -32.75
CA VAL A 14 29.35 -43.20 -31.98
C VAL A 14 28.35 -42.19 -31.50
N LEU A 15 28.04 -42.20 -30.19
CA LEU A 15 27.17 -41.24 -29.52
C LEU A 15 28.00 -39.97 -29.19
N LEU A 16 27.86 -38.92 -30.02
CA LEU A 16 28.42 -37.60 -29.73
C LEU A 16 27.59 -36.92 -28.64
N LEU A 17 28.14 -36.90 -27.42
CA LEU A 17 27.56 -36.15 -26.29
C LEU A 17 27.88 -34.66 -26.47
N ALA A 18 26.94 -33.87 -27.01
CA ALA A 18 27.04 -32.41 -27.04
C ALA A 18 26.76 -31.88 -25.64
N VAL A 19 27.81 -31.51 -24.89
CA VAL A 19 27.68 -30.78 -23.63
C VAL A 19 27.28 -29.34 -23.95
N ALA A 20 25.99 -29.01 -23.86
CA ALA A 20 25.52 -27.65 -23.90
C ALA A 20 25.92 -26.96 -22.57
N VAL A 21 26.98 -26.17 -22.60
CA VAL A 21 27.32 -25.24 -21.52
C VAL A 21 26.26 -24.12 -21.56
N ALA A 22 25.21 -24.27 -20.78
CA ALA A 22 24.28 -23.19 -20.52
C ALA A 22 25.03 -22.15 -19.67
N GLY A 23 25.56 -21.12 -20.34
CA GLY A 23 26.07 -19.93 -19.67
C GLY A 23 24.93 -19.30 -18.90
N ALA A 24 24.95 -19.37 -17.57
CA ALA A 24 24.08 -18.59 -16.72
C ALA A 24 24.47 -17.11 -16.91
N PHE A 25 23.79 -16.43 -17.81
CA PHE A 25 23.86 -14.98 -17.87
C PHE A 25 23.26 -14.49 -16.55
N ALA A 26 24.08 -13.99 -15.64
CA ALA A 26 23.63 -13.25 -14.50
C ALA A 26 22.83 -12.06 -15.06
N GLN A 27 21.51 -12.10 -14.92
CA GLN A 27 20.65 -10.99 -15.26
C GLN A 27 21.04 -9.83 -14.34
N THR A 28 21.69 -8.80 -14.90
CA THR A 28 21.98 -7.58 -14.16
C THR A 28 20.65 -6.91 -13.88
N VAL A 29 20.22 -6.91 -12.61
CA VAL A 29 19.02 -6.17 -12.17
C VAL A 29 19.31 -4.69 -12.40
N SER A 30 18.51 -4.06 -13.26
CA SER A 30 18.63 -2.61 -13.52
C SER A 30 18.16 -1.81 -12.30
N ALA A 31 18.86 -0.73 -12.00
CA ALA A 31 18.40 0.20 -10.98
C ALA A 31 17.05 0.80 -11.39
N PRO A 32 16.14 1.06 -10.43
CA PRO A 32 14.88 1.74 -10.72
C PRO A 32 15.12 3.13 -11.28
N THR A 33 14.22 3.56 -12.14
CA THR A 33 14.25 4.89 -12.73
C THR A 33 13.83 5.96 -11.70
N ALA A 34 14.27 7.20 -11.91
CA ALA A 34 13.82 8.31 -11.09
C ALA A 34 12.29 8.49 -11.13
N GLN A 35 11.66 8.15 -12.25
CA GLN A 35 10.20 8.24 -12.40
C GLN A 35 9.47 7.18 -11.54
N GLU A 36 9.98 5.96 -11.44
CA GLU A 36 9.42 4.93 -10.57
C GLU A 36 9.50 5.34 -9.09
N LEU A 37 10.66 5.85 -8.65
CA LEU A 37 10.83 6.33 -7.28
C LEU A 37 9.95 7.55 -6.99
N ALA A 38 9.81 8.49 -7.94
CA ALA A 38 8.92 9.63 -7.81
C ALA A 38 7.45 9.20 -7.66
N ALA A 39 6.99 8.23 -8.45
CA ALA A 39 5.63 7.72 -8.37
C ALA A 39 5.33 7.03 -7.02
N ILE A 40 6.30 6.33 -6.42
CA ILE A 40 6.20 5.76 -5.07
C ILE A 40 6.10 6.89 -4.04
N THR A 41 6.98 7.90 -4.15
CA THR A 41 6.97 9.08 -3.27
C THR A 41 5.62 9.81 -3.31
N GLU A 42 5.09 10.08 -4.51
CA GLU A 42 3.81 10.78 -4.69
C GLU A 42 2.65 10.03 -4.05
N ARG A 43 2.56 8.71 -4.26
CA ARG A 43 1.50 7.90 -3.64
C ARG A 43 1.64 7.82 -2.13
N GLY A 44 2.86 7.70 -1.61
CA GLY A 44 3.10 7.68 -0.17
C GLY A 44 2.78 9.00 0.52
N ILE A 45 3.09 10.14 -0.13
CA ILE A 45 2.70 11.46 0.34
C ILE A 45 1.17 11.59 0.37
N LEU A 46 0.49 11.19 -0.72
CA LEU A 46 -0.96 11.27 -0.81
C LEU A 46 -1.64 10.36 0.23
N LEU A 47 -1.07 9.18 0.48
CA LEU A 47 -1.55 8.27 1.52
C LEU A 47 -1.43 8.91 2.92
N ASN A 48 -0.31 9.57 3.22
CA ASN A 48 -0.13 10.28 4.49
C ASN A 48 -1.09 11.47 4.63
N GLU A 49 -1.32 12.21 3.58
CA GLU A 49 -2.30 13.31 3.60
C GLU A 49 -3.72 12.78 3.83
N TYR A 50 -4.10 11.67 3.17
CA TYR A 50 -5.40 11.01 3.37
C TYR A 50 -5.58 10.56 4.82
N ASP A 51 -4.61 9.84 5.38
CA ASP A 51 -4.67 9.32 6.74
C ASP A 51 -4.81 10.46 7.78
N ARG A 52 -4.02 11.52 7.63
CA ARG A 52 -4.12 12.71 8.48
C ARG A 52 -5.46 13.41 8.37
N ALA A 53 -5.99 13.55 7.16
CA ALA A 53 -7.31 14.15 6.95
C ALA A 53 -8.40 13.31 7.61
N ALA A 54 -8.37 11.99 7.41
CA ALA A 54 -9.31 11.06 8.02
C ALA A 54 -9.24 11.10 9.55
N TRP A 55 -8.03 11.14 10.13
CA TRP A 55 -7.83 11.25 11.58
C TRP A 55 -8.45 12.54 12.14
N HIS A 56 -8.03 13.71 11.63
CA HIS A 56 -8.54 15.01 12.13
C HIS A 56 -10.05 15.20 11.91
N ALA A 57 -10.57 14.70 10.79
CA ALA A 57 -11.99 14.71 10.52
C ALA A 57 -12.75 13.80 11.50
N SER A 58 -12.20 12.62 11.83
CA SER A 58 -12.79 11.72 12.82
C SER A 58 -12.85 12.35 14.20
N ASP A 59 -11.79 13.04 14.64
CA ASP A 59 -11.76 13.77 15.90
C ASP A 59 -12.80 14.91 15.92
N ALA A 60 -12.96 15.64 14.81
CA ALA A 60 -13.94 16.70 14.68
C ALA A 60 -15.39 16.15 14.75
N VAL A 61 -15.68 15.07 14.02
CA VAL A 61 -17.01 14.41 14.04
C VAL A 61 -17.30 13.84 15.43
N GLN A 62 -16.34 13.18 16.07
CA GLN A 62 -16.52 12.65 17.43
C GLN A 62 -16.79 13.76 18.46
N THR A 63 -16.16 14.93 18.28
CA THR A 63 -16.38 16.09 19.16
C THR A 63 -17.77 16.69 18.95
N ALA A 64 -18.22 16.79 17.69
CA ALA A 64 -19.53 17.35 17.36
C ALA A 64 -20.70 16.39 17.69
N ASN A 65 -20.52 15.09 17.42
CA ASN A 65 -21.53 14.08 17.68
C ASN A 65 -20.88 12.72 18.03
N PRO A 66 -20.82 12.36 19.33
CA PRO A 66 -20.17 11.13 19.77
C PRO A 66 -20.91 9.83 19.40
N LYS A 67 -22.08 9.90 18.75
CA LYS A 67 -22.83 8.71 18.33
C LYS A 67 -22.21 8.15 17.07
N THR A 68 -21.44 7.07 17.21
CA THR A 68 -20.95 6.30 16.07
C THR A 68 -22.05 5.42 15.50
N VAL A 69 -22.11 5.32 14.16
CA VAL A 69 -23.00 4.39 13.46
C VAL A 69 -22.20 3.14 13.16
N GLU A 70 -22.68 1.98 13.59
CA GLU A 70 -22.04 0.69 13.30
C GLU A 70 -21.95 0.45 11.79
N GLY A 71 -20.84 -0.11 11.33
CA GLY A 71 -20.60 -0.39 9.91
C GLY A 71 -20.31 0.84 9.05
N GLN A 72 -20.01 1.98 9.67
CA GLN A 72 -19.69 3.21 8.95
C GLN A 72 -18.26 3.21 8.40
N HIS A 73 -18.12 3.59 7.14
CA HIS A 73 -16.83 3.88 6.51
C HIS A 73 -16.53 5.38 6.57
N TYR A 74 -15.26 5.74 6.65
CA TYR A 74 -14.78 7.08 6.34
C TYR A 74 -14.11 7.07 4.97
N ILE A 75 -14.36 8.09 4.16
CA ILE A 75 -13.79 8.24 2.82
C ILE A 75 -13.36 9.68 2.65
N ALA A 76 -12.05 9.90 2.45
CA ALA A 76 -11.51 11.22 2.20
C ALA A 76 -11.31 11.46 0.69
N LYS A 77 -11.64 12.67 0.23
CA LYS A 77 -11.45 13.13 -1.14
C LYS A 77 -10.78 14.50 -1.12
N LYS A 78 -9.75 14.68 -1.93
CA LYS A 78 -9.08 15.99 -2.09
C LYS A 78 -9.69 16.72 -3.27
N GLU A 79 -10.25 17.89 -3.03
CA GLU A 79 -10.85 18.75 -4.04
C GLU A 79 -10.34 20.18 -3.87
N ASN A 80 -9.89 20.81 -4.94
CA ASN A 80 -9.34 22.19 -4.91
C ASN A 80 -8.28 22.40 -3.82
N GLY A 81 -7.43 21.39 -3.60
CA GLY A 81 -6.35 21.43 -2.62
C GLY A 81 -6.76 21.22 -1.18
N LYS A 82 -8.03 21.00 -0.88
CA LYS A 82 -8.57 20.71 0.45
C LYS A 82 -9.14 19.30 0.54
N TRP A 83 -9.08 18.73 1.72
CA TRP A 83 -9.68 17.43 2.02
C TRP A 83 -11.11 17.59 2.50
N ASN A 84 -11.98 16.77 1.95
CA ASN A 84 -13.34 16.54 2.43
C ASN A 84 -13.48 15.08 2.85
N VAL A 85 -13.93 14.82 4.06
CA VAL A 85 -14.07 13.46 4.60
C VAL A 85 -15.54 13.22 4.91
N VAL A 86 -16.10 12.21 4.29
CA VAL A 86 -17.46 11.75 4.56
C VAL A 86 -17.44 10.48 5.39
N PHE A 87 -18.46 10.35 6.23
CA PHE A 87 -18.71 9.19 7.08
C PHE A 87 -20.08 8.64 6.75
N GLY A 88 -20.17 7.36 6.44
CA GLY A 88 -21.43 6.77 6.00
C GLY A 88 -21.32 5.28 5.74
N LYS A 89 -22.36 4.72 5.13
CA LYS A 89 -22.44 3.28 4.80
C LYS A 89 -23.09 3.07 3.45
N LEU A 90 -22.85 1.91 2.86
CA LEU A 90 -23.60 1.48 1.69
C LEU A 90 -25.05 1.17 2.06
N THR A 91 -25.97 1.48 1.14
CA THR A 91 -27.34 0.96 1.22
C THR A 91 -27.33 -0.58 1.13
N PRO A 92 -28.35 -1.29 1.63
CA PRO A 92 -28.41 -2.75 1.59
C PRO A 92 -28.29 -3.34 0.17
N ASP A 93 -28.79 -2.64 -0.84
CA ASP A 93 -28.70 -3.00 -2.25
C ASP A 93 -27.36 -2.56 -2.90
N ARG A 94 -26.50 -1.85 -2.13
CA ARG A 94 -25.18 -1.37 -2.53
C ARG A 94 -25.19 -0.40 -3.73
N ASN A 95 -26.30 0.27 -3.97
CA ASN A 95 -26.46 1.20 -5.09
C ASN A 95 -26.23 2.66 -4.73
N LEU A 96 -26.21 2.98 -3.43
CA LEU A 96 -25.94 4.32 -2.92
C LEU A 96 -25.03 4.25 -1.70
N PHE A 97 -24.30 5.33 -1.45
CA PHE A 97 -23.60 5.56 -0.19
C PHE A 97 -24.33 6.64 0.62
N GLU A 98 -24.90 6.24 1.75
CA GLU A 98 -25.58 7.15 2.68
C GLU A 98 -24.56 7.90 3.51
N ILE A 99 -24.47 9.22 3.32
CA ILE A 99 -23.57 10.10 4.05
C ILE A 99 -24.28 10.56 5.34
N HIS A 100 -23.69 10.25 6.48
CA HIS A 100 -24.19 10.65 7.79
C HIS A 100 -23.52 11.91 8.31
N TYR A 101 -22.22 12.06 8.05
CA TYR A 101 -21.41 13.23 8.42
C TYR A 101 -20.49 13.61 7.28
N GLU A 102 -20.24 14.90 7.17
CA GLU A 102 -19.24 15.45 6.27
C GLU A 102 -18.36 16.42 7.07
N ALA A 103 -17.05 16.24 6.97
CA ALA A 103 -16.06 17.10 7.59
C ALA A 103 -15.18 17.73 6.52
N ALA A 104 -15.22 19.07 6.42
CA ALA A 104 -14.49 19.84 5.43
C ALA A 104 -13.27 20.52 6.05
N GLN A 105 -12.08 20.32 5.44
CA GLN A 105 -10.83 20.93 5.87
C GLN A 105 -10.89 22.46 5.76
N GLN A 106 -10.46 23.12 6.82
CA GLN A 106 -10.45 24.59 6.93
C GLN A 106 -9.11 25.19 6.43
N ALA A 107 -8.74 26.37 6.91
CA ALA A 107 -7.51 27.03 6.55
C ALA A 107 -6.26 26.28 7.04
N LYS A 108 -6.32 25.69 8.24
CA LYS A 108 -5.23 24.88 8.77
C LYS A 108 -5.47 23.39 8.48
N PRO A 109 -4.44 22.64 8.12
CA PRO A 109 -4.57 21.23 7.74
C PRO A 109 -5.23 20.32 8.78
N GLN A 110 -5.13 20.65 10.06
CA GLN A 110 -5.72 19.88 11.18
C GLN A 110 -7.12 20.35 11.59
N GLU A 111 -7.61 21.45 11.03
CA GLU A 111 -8.93 22.00 11.37
C GLU A 111 -9.99 21.53 10.38
N PHE A 112 -11.05 20.94 10.87
CA PHE A 112 -12.21 20.50 10.10
C PHE A 112 -13.49 21.06 10.67
N SER A 113 -14.38 21.54 9.80
CA SER A 113 -15.76 21.89 10.15
C SER A 113 -16.67 20.72 9.82
N VAL A 114 -17.51 20.31 10.75
CA VAL A 114 -18.49 19.25 10.56
C VAL A 114 -19.81 19.86 10.12
N SER A 115 -20.36 19.36 9.02
CA SER A 115 -21.73 19.65 8.61
C SER A 115 -22.64 18.58 9.15
N GLU A 116 -23.65 19.02 9.91
CA GLU A 116 -24.72 18.19 10.45
C GLU A 116 -25.97 18.27 9.54
N GLU A 117 -25.80 18.31 8.25
CA GLU A 117 -26.94 18.21 7.34
C GLU A 117 -27.54 16.81 7.42
N PHE A 118 -28.49 16.66 8.35
CA PHE A 118 -29.24 15.42 8.60
C PHE A 118 -30.27 15.05 7.52
N ALA A 119 -30.34 15.78 6.42
CA ALA A 119 -31.02 15.29 5.25
C ALA A 119 -30.14 14.17 4.65
N GLN A 120 -30.61 12.93 4.70
CA GLN A 120 -29.96 11.74 4.13
C GLN A 120 -29.43 12.07 2.75
N ARG A 121 -28.15 12.47 2.70
CA ARG A 121 -27.45 12.72 1.45
C ARG A 121 -26.91 11.40 0.97
N ALA A 122 -27.35 10.98 -0.20
CA ALA A 122 -26.87 9.77 -0.83
C ALA A 122 -25.97 10.11 -2.02
N ASP A 123 -24.84 9.42 -2.15
CA ASP A 123 -23.93 9.52 -3.27
C ASP A 123 -24.00 8.27 -4.16
N ALA A 124 -24.12 8.49 -5.47
CA ALA A 124 -24.09 7.44 -6.49
C ALA A 124 -22.79 7.48 -7.32
N GLY A 125 -21.82 8.29 -6.91
CA GLY A 125 -20.54 8.52 -7.61
C GLY A 125 -19.34 8.02 -6.83
N PHE A 126 -18.37 8.92 -6.63
CA PHE A 126 -17.06 8.56 -6.05
C PHE A 126 -17.17 7.88 -4.69
N TYR A 127 -17.98 8.38 -3.76
CA TYR A 127 -18.07 7.81 -2.43
C TYR A 127 -18.73 6.42 -2.44
N LEU A 128 -19.71 6.21 -3.32
CA LEU A 128 -20.28 4.87 -3.56
C LEU A 128 -19.20 3.89 -4.03
N PHE A 129 -18.42 4.27 -5.05
CA PHE A 129 -17.41 3.39 -5.63
C PHE A 129 -16.26 3.13 -4.65
N ALA A 130 -15.84 4.15 -3.90
CA ALA A 130 -14.84 4.03 -2.86
C ALA A 130 -15.30 3.12 -1.70
N ALA A 131 -16.55 3.22 -1.25
CA ALA A 131 -17.11 2.36 -0.22
C ALA A 131 -17.17 0.90 -0.66
N ARG A 132 -17.63 0.64 -1.91
CA ARG A 132 -17.61 -0.71 -2.50
C ARG A 132 -16.18 -1.26 -2.56
N ALA A 133 -15.21 -0.44 -2.99
CA ALA A 133 -13.81 -0.83 -3.06
C ALA A 133 -13.22 -1.19 -1.69
N ILE A 134 -13.57 -0.43 -0.64
CA ILE A 134 -13.18 -0.75 0.75
C ILE A 134 -13.73 -2.11 1.15
N GLU A 135 -15.03 -2.37 0.95
CA GLU A 135 -15.64 -3.64 1.36
C GLU A 135 -15.06 -4.84 0.57
N VAL A 136 -14.81 -4.67 -0.73
CA VAL A 136 -14.17 -5.71 -1.55
C VAL A 136 -12.75 -6.01 -1.05
N ALA A 137 -11.96 -4.98 -0.76
CA ALA A 137 -10.61 -5.14 -0.21
C ALA A 137 -10.65 -5.74 1.20
N GLN A 138 -11.58 -5.31 2.06
CA GLN A 138 -11.76 -5.83 3.42
C GLN A 138 -12.15 -7.30 3.42
N HIS A 139 -13.00 -7.73 2.49
CA HIS A 139 -13.42 -9.12 2.37
C HIS A 139 -12.28 -10.05 1.92
N ASP A 140 -11.40 -9.57 1.03
CA ASP A 140 -10.24 -10.33 0.55
C ASP A 140 -9.06 -10.33 1.54
N PHE A 141 -8.94 -9.27 2.35
CA PHE A 141 -7.79 -9.09 3.21
C PHE A 141 -7.77 -10.07 4.38
N GLN A 142 -6.68 -10.82 4.49
CA GLN A 142 -6.43 -11.77 5.58
C GLN A 142 -5.22 -11.30 6.40
N GLY A 143 -5.44 -10.34 7.26
CA GLY A 143 -4.43 -9.84 8.20
C GLY A 143 -4.37 -10.64 9.50
N VAL A 144 -3.39 -10.34 10.33
CA VAL A 144 -3.34 -10.83 11.71
C VAL A 144 -4.41 -10.12 12.55
N ASN A 145 -4.78 -10.69 13.69
CA ASN A 145 -5.81 -10.13 14.58
C ASN A 145 -5.33 -8.82 15.24
N ARG A 146 -5.53 -7.71 14.55
CA ARG A 146 -5.27 -6.34 15.01
C ARG A 146 -6.11 -5.33 14.21
N PRO A 147 -6.24 -4.06 14.68
CA PRO A 147 -6.87 -3.01 13.89
C PRO A 147 -6.04 -2.66 12.64
N TYR A 148 -6.75 -2.39 11.55
CA TYR A 148 -6.19 -1.87 10.29
C TYR A 148 -6.94 -0.63 9.86
N ASN A 149 -6.22 0.31 9.28
CA ASN A 149 -6.77 1.46 8.57
C ASN A 149 -6.91 1.12 7.09
N MET A 150 -7.84 1.80 6.42
CA MET A 150 -8.02 1.72 4.98
C MET A 150 -8.03 3.11 4.37
N ALA A 151 -7.36 3.26 3.24
CA ALA A 151 -7.37 4.50 2.47
C ALA A 151 -7.69 4.20 1.02
N VAL A 152 -8.49 5.08 0.40
CA VAL A 152 -8.85 4.97 -1.03
C VAL A 152 -8.24 6.15 -1.77
N LEU A 153 -7.36 5.87 -2.72
CA LEU A 153 -6.71 6.88 -3.55
C LEU A 153 -7.08 6.68 -5.02
N PRO A 154 -7.12 7.76 -5.81
CA PRO A 154 -7.26 7.65 -7.26
C PRO A 154 -6.15 6.82 -7.88
N ALA A 155 -6.49 6.00 -8.88
CA ALA A 155 -5.56 5.24 -9.70
C ALA A 155 -5.78 5.56 -11.18
N PRO A 156 -4.85 5.20 -12.09
CA PRO A 156 -5.04 5.38 -13.52
C PRO A 156 -6.34 4.73 -14.04
N GLN A 157 -6.89 5.26 -15.13
CA GLN A 157 -8.11 4.74 -15.79
C GLN A 157 -9.35 4.74 -14.88
N ASP A 158 -9.49 5.79 -14.06
CA ASP A 158 -10.58 5.95 -13.10
C ASP A 158 -10.70 4.83 -12.06
N GLN A 159 -9.70 3.95 -11.98
CA GLN A 159 -9.61 2.91 -10.97
C GLN A 159 -9.29 3.49 -9.59
N LEU A 160 -9.34 2.63 -8.56
CA LEU A 160 -9.10 3.01 -7.20
C LEU A 160 -7.98 2.14 -6.59
N TYR A 161 -7.00 2.78 -5.95
CA TYR A 161 -6.12 2.10 -5.02
C TYR A 161 -6.79 2.04 -3.66
N VAL A 162 -6.88 0.84 -3.08
CA VAL A 162 -7.24 0.66 -1.67
C VAL A 162 -6.03 0.14 -0.92
N TYR A 163 -5.57 0.91 0.06
CA TYR A 163 -4.51 0.51 0.97
C TYR A 163 -5.11 -0.04 2.24
N VAL A 164 -4.63 -1.19 2.68
CA VAL A 164 -4.92 -1.77 3.99
C VAL A 164 -3.61 -1.85 4.77
N TYR A 165 -3.51 -1.14 5.87
CA TYR A 165 -2.28 -1.02 6.65
C TYR A 165 -2.57 -1.04 8.16
N PRO A 166 -1.61 -1.52 8.99
CA PRO A 166 -1.81 -1.62 10.43
C PRO A 166 -2.07 -0.28 11.08
N ALA A 167 -3.13 -0.19 11.87
CA ALA A 167 -3.41 1.00 12.69
C ALA A 167 -2.37 1.15 13.80
N GLN A 168 -2.02 2.40 14.12
CA GLN A 168 -1.25 2.73 15.31
C GLN A 168 -2.11 2.50 16.56
N THR A 169 -1.69 1.60 17.44
CA THR A 169 -2.41 1.27 18.68
C THR A 169 -1.74 1.77 19.93
N LYS A 170 -0.49 2.26 19.83
CA LYS A 170 0.29 2.79 20.96
C LYS A 170 0.90 4.14 20.58
N PRO A 171 0.91 5.12 21.48
CA PRO A 171 1.53 6.41 21.23
C PRO A 171 3.01 6.25 20.83
N ARG A 172 3.44 6.94 19.77
CA ARG A 172 4.82 6.97 19.27
C ARG A 172 5.41 5.62 18.83
N ILE A 173 4.59 4.59 18.67
CA ILE A 173 4.98 3.32 18.04
C ILE A 173 4.25 3.26 16.71
N TYR A 174 5.00 3.45 15.65
CA TYR A 174 4.48 3.47 14.28
C TYR A 174 4.76 2.11 13.64
N PRO A 175 3.73 1.28 13.40
CA PRO A 175 3.93 0.00 12.74
C PRO A 175 4.33 0.22 11.28
N VAL A 176 5.19 -0.65 10.76
CA VAL A 176 5.53 -0.72 9.34
C VAL A 176 5.33 -2.14 8.85
N GLY A 177 4.80 -2.28 7.65
CA GLY A 177 4.60 -3.56 6.98
C GLY A 177 3.30 -4.29 7.32
N GLY A 178 3.13 -5.50 6.77
CA GLY A 178 1.89 -6.28 6.86
C GLY A 178 0.72 -5.65 6.11
N ASP A 179 1.03 -4.86 5.10
CA ASP A 179 0.15 -4.01 4.33
C ASP A 179 -0.07 -4.56 2.92
N VAL A 180 -1.21 -4.22 2.37
CA VAL A 180 -1.62 -4.61 1.01
C VAL A 180 -2.16 -3.39 0.28
N ARG A 181 -1.80 -3.24 -0.98
CA ARG A 181 -2.45 -2.35 -1.92
C ARG A 181 -3.27 -3.16 -2.91
N TYR A 182 -4.52 -2.80 -3.06
CA TYR A 182 -5.42 -3.31 -4.08
C TYR A 182 -5.57 -2.27 -5.18
N LEU A 183 -5.58 -2.72 -6.44
CA LEU A 183 -6.12 -1.96 -7.55
C LEU A 183 -7.54 -2.48 -7.79
N ILE A 184 -8.52 -1.60 -7.68
CA ILE A 184 -9.94 -1.92 -7.78
C ILE A 184 -10.52 -1.24 -9.04
N SER A 185 -11.46 -1.91 -9.70
CA SER A 185 -12.17 -1.36 -10.86
C SER A 185 -12.87 -0.02 -10.55
N ALA A 186 -13.08 0.80 -11.57
CA ALA A 186 -13.67 2.13 -11.44
C ALA A 186 -15.03 2.17 -10.72
N ASP A 187 -15.82 1.10 -10.83
CA ASP A 187 -17.12 0.94 -10.16
C ASP A 187 -17.02 0.41 -8.71
N GLY A 188 -15.80 0.12 -8.24
CA GLY A 188 -15.51 -0.36 -6.89
C GLY A 188 -15.79 -1.84 -6.63
N ASN A 189 -16.20 -2.63 -7.63
CA ASN A 189 -16.74 -3.96 -7.40
C ASN A 189 -15.74 -5.12 -7.59
N LYS A 190 -14.59 -4.88 -8.25
CA LYS A 190 -13.67 -5.96 -8.65
C LYS A 190 -12.23 -5.65 -8.33
N ILE A 191 -11.53 -6.61 -7.70
CA ILE A 191 -10.08 -6.58 -7.55
C ILE A 191 -9.45 -6.84 -8.93
N VAL A 192 -8.67 -5.87 -9.42
CA VAL A 192 -7.87 -5.95 -10.65
C VAL A 192 -6.48 -6.50 -10.32
N GLU A 193 -5.87 -6.00 -9.24
CA GLU A 193 -4.57 -6.43 -8.74
C GLU A 193 -4.57 -6.43 -7.21
N ARG A 194 -3.89 -7.41 -6.61
CA ARG A 194 -3.57 -7.45 -5.19
C ARG A 194 -2.05 -7.49 -5.02
N ARG A 195 -1.50 -6.47 -4.40
CA ARG A 195 -0.07 -6.35 -4.12
C ARG A 195 0.20 -6.40 -2.62
N GLN A 196 0.77 -7.50 -2.14
CA GLN A 196 1.37 -7.55 -0.81
C GLN A 196 2.64 -6.71 -0.83
N MET A 197 2.69 -5.60 -0.08
CA MET A 197 3.86 -4.73 -0.06
C MET A 197 4.90 -5.23 0.94
N HIS A 198 4.47 -5.59 2.15
CA HIS A 198 5.35 -6.19 3.15
C HIS A 198 4.77 -7.49 3.71
N LYS A 199 5.66 -8.44 4.00
CA LYS A 199 5.27 -9.76 4.52
C LYS A 199 4.87 -9.72 5.99
N SER A 200 5.60 -8.94 6.80
CA SER A 200 5.48 -8.95 8.27
C SER A 200 5.28 -7.54 8.80
N ILE A 201 4.65 -7.44 9.97
CA ILE A 201 4.53 -6.18 10.71
C ILE A 201 5.73 -6.05 11.63
N ILE A 202 6.37 -4.90 11.61
CA ILE A 202 7.46 -4.51 12.51
C ILE A 202 6.93 -3.38 13.38
N GLU A 203 6.95 -3.57 14.69
CA GLU A 203 6.73 -2.52 15.67
C GLU A 203 8.05 -2.26 16.39
N PRO A 204 8.69 -1.09 16.20
CA PRO A 204 9.91 -0.78 16.90
C PRO A 204 9.64 -0.71 18.41
N PRO A 205 10.58 -1.16 19.25
CA PRO A 205 10.42 -1.02 20.70
C PRO A 205 10.42 0.48 21.07
N PRO A 206 9.77 0.85 22.18
CA PRO A 206 9.84 2.22 22.68
C PRO A 206 11.29 2.60 22.98
N LEU A 207 11.66 3.84 22.65
CA LEU A 207 12.98 4.35 22.92
C LEU A 207 13.19 4.56 24.43
N ASP A 208 14.37 4.25 24.93
CA ASP A 208 14.77 4.59 26.29
C ASP A 208 14.74 6.10 26.51
N LYS A 209 14.52 6.51 27.76
CA LYS A 209 14.47 7.92 28.14
C LYS A 209 15.76 8.65 27.73
N GLY A 210 15.60 9.73 26.98
CA GLY A 210 16.71 10.57 26.50
C GLY A 210 17.40 10.07 25.23
N LYS A 211 17.08 8.89 24.73
CA LYS A 211 17.55 8.43 23.41
C LYS A 211 16.70 9.00 22.29
N LYS A 212 17.33 9.23 21.13
CA LYS A 212 16.68 9.65 19.90
C LYS A 212 16.98 8.64 18.81
N LEU A 213 15.99 8.32 17.99
CA LEU A 213 16.19 7.54 16.80
C LEU A 213 16.86 8.41 15.73
N ALA A 214 17.96 7.96 15.15
CA ALA A 214 18.65 8.67 14.08
C ALA A 214 18.11 8.27 12.69
N ALA A 215 17.75 7.01 12.52
CA ALA A 215 17.13 6.44 11.33
C ALA A 215 16.46 5.11 11.70
N GLY A 216 15.40 4.74 10.97
CA GLY A 216 14.86 3.40 10.96
C GLY A 216 15.58 2.51 9.95
N PHE A 217 15.33 1.20 10.02
CA PHE A 217 15.82 0.22 9.04
C PHE A 217 14.92 -1.01 8.98
N HIS A 218 14.59 -1.43 7.77
CA HIS A 218 13.98 -2.73 7.52
C HIS A 218 14.38 -3.29 6.15
N THR A 219 13.94 -4.52 5.84
CA THR A 219 14.28 -5.18 4.58
C THR A 219 13.05 -5.66 3.84
N HIS A 220 13.06 -5.50 2.52
CA HIS A 220 12.08 -6.06 1.61
C HIS A 220 12.51 -7.43 1.12
N VAL A 221 11.56 -8.36 1.13
CA VAL A 221 11.74 -9.72 0.61
C VAL A 221 10.81 -10.03 -0.56
N LEU A 222 9.88 -9.12 -0.87
CA LEU A 222 8.86 -9.29 -1.92
C LEU A 222 9.16 -8.46 -3.17
N SER A 223 9.97 -7.41 -3.06
CA SER A 223 10.33 -6.54 -4.17
C SER A 223 11.73 -5.96 -4.01
N ASP A 224 12.31 -5.47 -5.12
CA ASP A 224 13.56 -4.72 -5.14
C ASP A 224 13.34 -3.19 -5.10
N LEU A 225 12.13 -2.76 -4.80
CA LEU A 225 11.74 -1.35 -4.69
C LEU A 225 11.27 -1.02 -3.27
N PRO A 226 11.39 0.24 -2.85
CA PRO A 226 10.60 0.75 -1.74
C PRO A 226 9.11 0.70 -2.07
N GLU A 227 8.26 0.76 -1.06
CA GLU A 227 6.82 0.76 -1.23
C GLU A 227 6.24 2.13 -0.84
N ASP A 228 5.04 2.42 -1.30
CA ASP A 228 4.31 3.65 -0.97
C ASP A 228 4.17 3.83 0.55
N THR A 229 4.02 2.72 1.26
CA THR A 229 3.87 2.68 2.72
C THR A 229 5.17 2.90 3.49
N ASP A 230 6.36 2.78 2.88
CA ASP A 230 7.62 3.21 3.49
C ASP A 230 7.68 4.73 3.59
N VAL A 231 7.26 5.40 2.51
CA VAL A 231 7.15 6.86 2.49
C VAL A 231 6.10 7.33 3.51
N PHE A 232 4.93 6.68 3.51
CA PHE A 232 3.87 6.94 4.48
C PHE A 232 4.38 6.76 5.92
N HIS A 233 5.10 5.68 6.22
CA HIS A 233 5.66 5.39 7.53
C HIS A 233 6.58 6.53 8.01
N VAL A 234 7.52 6.99 7.17
CA VAL A 234 8.41 8.12 7.50
C VAL A 234 7.63 9.39 7.77
N LEU A 235 6.64 9.70 6.94
CA LEU A 235 5.86 10.95 7.03
C LEU A 235 4.90 10.97 8.23
N THR A 236 4.47 9.80 8.72
CA THR A 236 3.56 9.68 9.87
C THR A 236 4.28 9.85 11.21
N GLN A 237 5.59 9.57 11.28
CA GLN A 237 6.38 9.67 12.51
C GLN A 237 6.46 11.09 13.07
N ASP A 238 6.48 11.20 14.41
CA ASP A 238 6.72 12.44 15.12
C ASP A 238 7.71 12.20 16.30
N PRO A 239 8.97 12.72 16.25
CA PRO A 239 9.55 13.42 15.09
C PRO A 239 9.83 12.47 13.90
N ARG A 240 9.81 13.00 12.69
CA ARG A 240 10.18 12.24 11.49
C ARG A 240 11.66 11.91 11.51
N VAL A 241 11.98 10.67 11.17
CA VAL A 241 13.35 10.21 10.95
C VAL A 241 13.43 9.49 9.61
N PRO A 242 14.57 9.53 8.91
CA PRO A 242 14.72 8.80 7.66
C PRO A 242 14.66 7.29 7.90
N GLU A 243 14.21 6.55 6.89
CA GLU A 243 14.16 5.08 6.90
C GLU A 243 15.10 4.51 5.85
N MET A 244 15.90 3.53 6.25
CA MET A 244 16.75 2.75 5.35
C MET A 244 16.00 1.49 4.96
N VAL A 245 15.81 1.27 3.65
CA VAL A 245 15.10 0.12 3.08
C VAL A 245 16.09 -0.75 2.32
N GLY A 246 16.37 -1.94 2.83
CA GLY A 246 17.25 -2.91 2.19
C GLY A 246 16.46 -3.90 1.33
N THR A 247 16.83 -4.08 0.07
CA THR A 247 16.29 -5.10 -0.80
C THR A 247 17.37 -6.14 -1.14
N ALA A 248 17.08 -7.10 -2.01
CA ALA A 248 18.09 -8.07 -2.47
C ALA A 248 19.27 -7.37 -3.17
N HIS A 249 19.00 -6.33 -3.99
CA HIS A 249 20.02 -5.73 -4.86
C HIS A 249 20.34 -4.27 -4.51
N PHE A 250 19.50 -3.58 -3.74
CA PHE A 250 19.65 -2.13 -3.48
C PHE A 250 19.51 -1.81 -1.99
N MET A 251 20.06 -0.66 -1.63
CA MET A 251 19.80 0.02 -0.37
C MET A 251 19.25 1.40 -0.70
N TYR A 252 18.05 1.68 -0.21
CA TYR A 252 17.39 2.97 -0.38
C TYR A 252 17.36 3.72 0.95
N LYS A 253 17.18 5.02 0.85
CA LYS A 253 16.90 5.89 1.97
C LYS A 253 15.67 6.73 1.64
N VAL A 254 14.64 6.58 2.44
CA VAL A 254 13.47 7.45 2.43
C VAL A 254 13.75 8.60 3.38
N LEU A 255 13.76 9.82 2.86
CA LEU A 255 14.05 11.03 3.61
C LEU A 255 12.81 11.54 4.34
N THR A 256 13.00 12.47 5.28
CA THR A 256 11.92 13.01 6.13
C THR A 256 10.87 13.84 5.38
N ASP A 257 11.14 14.20 4.11
CA ASP A 257 10.19 14.83 3.19
C ASP A 257 9.45 13.80 2.29
N GLY A 258 9.81 12.51 2.41
CA GLY A 258 9.26 11.42 1.62
C GLY A 258 10.02 11.11 0.34
N SER A 259 11.04 11.91 -0.03
CA SER A 259 11.87 11.61 -1.20
C SER A 259 12.74 10.37 -0.99
N ILE A 260 13.05 9.66 -2.08
CA ILE A 260 13.77 8.38 -2.04
C ILE A 260 15.09 8.54 -2.79
N THR A 261 16.19 8.09 -2.15
CA THR A 261 17.52 8.02 -2.77
C THR A 261 18.05 6.58 -2.78
N ILE A 262 18.85 6.24 -3.79
CA ILE A 262 19.59 4.98 -3.84
C ILE A 262 20.95 5.22 -3.19
N GLU A 263 21.20 4.57 -2.05
CA GLU A 263 22.45 4.74 -1.31
C GLU A 263 23.54 3.77 -1.77
N LYS A 264 23.15 2.56 -2.17
CA LYS A 264 24.08 1.52 -2.59
C LYS A 264 23.40 0.45 -3.44
N THR A 265 24.09 0.01 -4.48
CA THR A 265 23.78 -1.23 -5.18
C THR A 265 24.52 -2.38 -4.48
N ARG A 266 23.80 -3.43 -4.09
CA ARG A 266 24.38 -4.63 -3.50
C ARG A 266 24.89 -5.54 -4.63
N LYS A 267 26.12 -6.00 -4.54
CA LYS A 267 26.71 -6.96 -5.49
C LYS A 267 26.36 -8.38 -5.10
#